data_31ce0c5cebfa98c84a790d815e566fab
#
_entry.id   31ce0c5cebfa98c84a790d815e566fab
#
_cell.length_a   1.000
_cell.length_b   1.000
_cell.length_c   1.000
_cell.angle_alpha   90.00
_cell.angle_beta   90.00
_cell.angle_gamma   90.00
#
_symmetry.space_group_name_H-M   'P 1'
#
loop_
_entity.id
_entity.type
_entity.pdbx_description
1 polymer ?
#
loop_
_entity_poly.entity_id
_entity_poly.type
_entity_poly.pdbx_seq_one_letter_code
_entity_poly.pdbx_strand_id
1 'polypeptide(L)'
;VSISLQQIVHHIGADITAAKGLDDSKIITGINSPAAAGASEITFLSSHSYLKDLEHSNAAAVIIHSDFAESSSIPALVHEQPYIGYALASALFVSARKIRGVHPSSVVGNSVELGANVNIDANAVISEGAKIGDDVDIGANVFVGDGVSIGDRTVLYSNVSIYHGVSVGEDCIFHSGAVVGSDGFGFAPSPNGWIKIHQLGSVRIGDRVELGANASVDRGAISDTIVENGVKLDNLTQVGHNCHLGENVLAASQVGISGSTKVGKNCILGGQVGVAGHLEIAESVMVTGKGMITKSIREKGTYSSGTSFSENSLWRKSAVRFHQLDSLFKRVATLEKNHNKES
;
A
#
# COMPACT_ATOMS: atom_id res chain seq x y z
N VAL A 1 8.92 -12.74 20.99
CA VAL A 1 8.21 -11.82 21.88
C VAL A 1 7.21 -12.66 22.65
N SER A 2 7.06 -12.41 23.95
CA SER A 2 6.10 -13.12 24.83
C SER A 2 5.31 -12.08 25.61
N ILE A 3 3.98 -12.12 25.51
CA ILE A 3 3.10 -11.07 26.02
C ILE A 3 1.96 -11.74 26.77
N SER A 4 1.51 -11.17 27.91
CA SER A 4 0.34 -11.71 28.60
C SER A 4 -0.93 -11.44 27.79
N LEU A 5 -1.90 -12.33 27.87
CA LEU A 5 -3.19 -12.16 27.21
C LEU A 5 -3.88 -10.86 27.65
N GLN A 6 -3.74 -10.49 28.92
CA GLN A 6 -4.24 -9.22 29.47
C GLN A 6 -3.64 -7.99 28.76
N GLN A 7 -2.33 -8.01 28.46
CA GLN A 7 -1.70 -6.93 27.71
C GLN A 7 -2.27 -6.82 26.28
N ILE A 8 -2.54 -7.94 25.63
CA ILE A 8 -3.17 -7.96 24.31
C ILE A 8 -4.58 -7.36 24.39
N VAL A 9 -5.41 -7.85 25.33
CA VAL A 9 -6.78 -7.35 25.56
C VAL A 9 -6.80 -5.84 25.73
N HIS A 10 -5.93 -5.33 26.61
CA HIS A 10 -5.83 -3.89 26.86
C HIS A 10 -5.38 -3.11 25.60
N HIS A 11 -4.39 -3.62 24.90
CA HIS A 11 -3.84 -2.94 23.71
C HIS A 11 -4.84 -2.84 22.56
N ILE A 12 -5.62 -3.91 22.31
CA ILE A 12 -6.62 -3.92 21.24
C ILE A 12 -7.97 -3.34 21.68
N GLY A 13 -8.18 -3.05 22.95
CA GLY A 13 -9.45 -2.56 23.48
C GLY A 13 -10.58 -3.60 23.42
N ALA A 14 -10.25 -4.90 23.54
CA ALA A 14 -11.26 -5.97 23.49
C ALA A 14 -12.03 -6.08 24.82
N ASP A 15 -13.31 -6.45 24.73
CA ASP A 15 -14.13 -6.86 25.86
C ASP A 15 -13.99 -8.39 26.08
N ILE A 16 -13.74 -8.79 27.33
CA ILE A 16 -13.58 -10.18 27.76
C ILE A 16 -14.73 -10.69 28.62
N THR A 17 -15.80 -9.94 28.81
CA THR A 17 -16.92 -10.31 29.68
C THR A 17 -17.62 -11.61 29.25
N ALA A 18 -17.58 -11.94 27.97
CA ALA A 18 -18.10 -13.18 27.41
C ALA A 18 -17.10 -14.35 27.41
N ALA A 19 -15.84 -14.13 27.81
CA ALA A 19 -14.77 -15.11 27.70
C ALA A 19 -14.81 -16.13 28.83
N LYS A 20 -15.53 -17.22 28.65
CA LYS A 20 -15.57 -18.36 29.59
C LYS A 20 -14.21 -19.05 29.64
N GLY A 21 -13.64 -19.15 30.86
CA GLY A 21 -12.38 -19.89 31.08
C GLY A 21 -11.11 -19.16 30.61
N LEU A 22 -11.18 -17.86 30.42
CA LEU A 22 -10.02 -17.04 30.08
C LEU A 22 -9.02 -17.01 31.26
N ASP A 23 -7.79 -17.41 30.99
CA ASP A 23 -6.63 -17.14 31.85
C ASP A 23 -5.90 -15.91 31.27
N ASP A 24 -6.18 -14.74 31.80
CA ASP A 24 -5.63 -13.46 31.34
C ASP A 24 -4.11 -13.33 31.60
N SER A 25 -3.58 -14.11 32.55
CA SER A 25 -2.14 -14.21 32.81
C SER A 25 -1.39 -15.04 31.80
N LYS A 26 -2.10 -15.81 30.97
CA LYS A 26 -1.50 -16.71 29.98
C LYS A 26 -0.56 -15.99 29.03
N ILE A 27 0.62 -16.55 28.86
CA ILE A 27 1.64 -16.00 27.95
C ILE A 27 1.33 -16.41 26.50
N ILE A 28 1.24 -15.44 25.64
CA ILE A 28 1.00 -15.59 24.20
C ILE A 28 2.29 -15.28 23.46
N THR A 29 2.63 -16.15 22.53
CA THR A 29 3.87 -16.10 21.75
C THR A 29 3.67 -15.74 20.28
N GLY A 30 2.42 -15.67 19.82
CA GLY A 30 2.12 -15.34 18.42
C GLY A 30 0.64 -15.31 18.09
N ILE A 31 0.38 -15.06 16.80
CA ILE A 31 -0.96 -15.11 16.18
C ILE A 31 -0.91 -16.07 15.02
N ASN A 32 -1.92 -16.90 14.88
CA ASN A 32 -2.01 -17.85 13.77
C ASN A 32 -3.46 -17.99 13.26
N SER A 33 -3.64 -18.69 12.13
CA SER A 33 -4.98 -19.00 11.62
C SER A 33 -5.73 -19.92 12.59
N PRO A 34 -7.08 -19.92 12.59
CA PRO A 34 -7.87 -20.75 13.50
C PRO A 34 -7.46 -22.22 13.49
N ALA A 35 -7.21 -22.79 12.33
CA ALA A 35 -6.85 -24.20 12.15
C ALA A 35 -5.41 -24.54 12.59
N ALA A 36 -4.48 -23.56 12.62
CA ALA A 36 -3.06 -23.79 12.87
C ALA A 36 -2.60 -23.29 14.25
N ALA A 37 -3.41 -22.48 14.92
CA ALA A 37 -3.03 -21.86 16.20
C ALA A 37 -2.88 -22.90 17.30
N GLY A 38 -1.76 -22.81 18.03
CA GLY A 38 -1.46 -23.63 19.20
C GLY A 38 -1.90 -22.97 20.50
N ALA A 39 -1.75 -23.72 21.62
CA ALA A 39 -2.22 -23.32 22.95
C ALA A 39 -1.58 -22.04 23.52
N SER A 40 -0.49 -21.55 22.96
CA SER A 40 0.18 -20.28 23.30
C SER A 40 0.03 -19.21 22.22
N GLU A 41 -0.90 -19.37 21.28
CA GLU A 41 -1.17 -18.41 20.23
C GLU A 41 -2.62 -17.92 20.30
N ILE A 42 -2.88 -16.72 19.83
CA ILE A 42 -4.24 -16.23 19.59
C ILE A 42 -4.59 -16.38 18.10
N THR A 43 -5.88 -16.33 17.81
CA THR A 43 -6.39 -16.28 16.44
C THR A 43 -7.41 -15.16 16.27
N PHE A 44 -7.94 -14.98 15.08
CA PHE A 44 -9.01 -14.02 14.81
C PHE A 44 -10.03 -14.59 13.83
N LEU A 45 -11.24 -14.08 13.91
CA LEU A 45 -12.34 -14.44 13.02
C LEU A 45 -12.85 -13.18 12.31
N SER A 46 -12.58 -13.06 11.02
CA SER A 46 -13.01 -11.92 10.19
C SER A 46 -14.36 -12.13 9.51
N SER A 47 -14.87 -13.37 9.45
CA SER A 47 -16.12 -13.73 8.77
C SER A 47 -16.76 -14.97 9.38
N HIS A 48 -18.09 -15.01 9.35
CA HIS A 48 -18.89 -16.17 9.79
C HIS A 48 -18.49 -17.49 9.11
N SER A 49 -18.00 -17.44 7.88
CA SER A 49 -17.59 -18.64 7.13
C SER A 49 -16.48 -19.46 7.81
N TYR A 50 -15.69 -18.84 8.69
CA TYR A 50 -14.59 -19.49 9.41
C TYR A 50 -14.96 -19.97 10.82
N LEU A 51 -16.22 -19.85 11.26
CA LEU A 51 -16.64 -20.35 12.57
C LEU A 51 -16.36 -21.85 12.76
N LYS A 52 -16.53 -22.64 11.72
CA LYS A 52 -16.24 -24.09 11.75
C LYS A 52 -14.78 -24.40 12.04
N ASP A 53 -13.87 -23.51 11.64
CA ASP A 53 -12.44 -23.69 11.87
C ASP A 53 -12.08 -23.51 13.36
N LEU A 54 -12.94 -22.81 14.14
CA LEU A 54 -12.77 -22.66 15.59
C LEU A 54 -13.11 -23.92 16.37
N GLU A 55 -13.99 -24.79 15.88
CA GLU A 55 -14.44 -25.99 16.59
C GLU A 55 -13.28 -26.92 16.96
N HIS A 56 -12.22 -26.90 16.17
CA HIS A 56 -11.03 -27.72 16.36
C HIS A 56 -9.76 -26.91 16.66
N SER A 57 -9.91 -25.62 16.92
CA SER A 57 -8.78 -24.74 17.21
C SER A 57 -8.24 -24.99 18.61
N ASN A 58 -6.91 -25.04 18.73
CA ASN A 58 -6.20 -25.08 20.01
C ASN A 58 -5.73 -23.69 20.47
N ALA A 59 -6.18 -22.61 19.84
CA ALA A 59 -5.77 -21.26 20.19
C ALA A 59 -6.14 -20.90 21.63
N ALA A 60 -5.30 -20.08 22.26
CA ALA A 60 -5.56 -19.57 23.62
C ALA A 60 -6.81 -18.72 23.70
N ALA A 61 -7.06 -17.92 22.66
CA ALA A 61 -8.23 -17.05 22.52
C ALA A 61 -8.43 -16.66 21.05
N VAL A 62 -9.64 -16.16 20.73
CA VAL A 62 -9.99 -15.65 19.41
C VAL A 62 -10.47 -14.19 19.50
N ILE A 63 -9.94 -13.31 18.63
CA ILE A 63 -10.49 -11.97 18.41
C ILE A 63 -11.72 -12.12 17.51
N ILE A 64 -12.89 -11.74 17.98
CA ILE A 64 -14.16 -12.07 17.35
C ILE A 64 -15.20 -10.96 17.56
N HIS A 65 -16.17 -10.85 16.65
CA HIS A 65 -17.30 -9.94 16.82
C HIS A 65 -18.29 -10.46 17.87
N SER A 66 -18.98 -9.56 18.57
CA SER A 66 -19.96 -9.90 19.62
C SER A 66 -21.03 -10.90 19.16
N ASP A 67 -21.51 -10.77 17.93
CA ASP A 67 -22.54 -11.67 17.35
C ASP A 67 -22.14 -13.15 17.30
N PHE A 68 -20.84 -13.44 17.37
CA PHE A 68 -20.30 -14.80 17.26
C PHE A 68 -19.62 -15.29 18.55
N ALA A 69 -19.48 -14.42 19.54
CA ALA A 69 -18.72 -14.70 20.76
C ALA A 69 -19.29 -15.91 21.53
N GLU A 70 -20.63 -16.02 21.65
CA GLU A 70 -21.30 -17.14 22.33
C GLU A 70 -21.14 -18.47 21.59
N SER A 71 -20.94 -18.44 20.28
CA SER A 71 -20.74 -19.63 19.43
C SER A 71 -19.30 -20.10 19.40
N SER A 72 -18.37 -19.39 20.05
CA SER A 72 -16.96 -19.76 20.09
C SER A 72 -16.72 -20.94 21.03
N SER A 73 -15.96 -21.94 20.57
CA SER A 73 -15.47 -23.07 21.37
C SER A 73 -14.28 -22.74 22.26
N ILE A 74 -13.63 -21.58 22.01
CA ILE A 74 -12.46 -21.09 22.74
C ILE A 74 -12.72 -19.69 23.31
N PRO A 75 -11.95 -19.21 24.31
CA PRO A 75 -12.12 -17.89 24.91
C PRO A 75 -12.20 -16.75 23.88
N ALA A 76 -13.22 -15.91 23.96
CA ALA A 76 -13.49 -14.83 23.02
C ALA A 76 -12.95 -13.48 23.53
N LEU A 77 -12.15 -12.80 22.71
CA LEU A 77 -11.78 -11.41 22.86
C LEU A 77 -12.70 -10.61 21.93
N VAL A 78 -13.75 -10.02 22.48
CA VAL A 78 -14.78 -9.34 21.70
C VAL A 78 -14.28 -7.98 21.23
N HIS A 79 -14.32 -7.76 19.92
CA HIS A 79 -13.95 -6.51 19.29
C HIS A 79 -14.93 -6.20 18.15
N GLU A 80 -15.44 -4.96 18.06
CA GLU A 80 -16.41 -4.56 17.03
C GLU A 80 -15.91 -4.78 15.60
N GLN A 81 -14.61 -4.67 15.40
CA GLN A 81 -13.94 -4.91 14.13
C GLN A 81 -12.77 -5.89 14.32
N PRO A 82 -13.00 -7.20 14.30
CA PRO A 82 -11.98 -8.21 14.63
C PRO A 82 -10.71 -8.12 13.77
N TYR A 83 -10.83 -7.66 12.53
CA TYR A 83 -9.69 -7.48 11.65
C TYR A 83 -8.79 -6.31 12.09
N ILE A 84 -9.37 -5.24 12.64
CA ILE A 84 -8.61 -4.17 13.27
C ILE A 84 -7.96 -4.67 14.57
N GLY A 85 -8.69 -5.41 15.41
CA GLY A 85 -8.13 -6.04 16.60
C GLY A 85 -6.93 -6.94 16.27
N TYR A 86 -7.02 -7.73 15.21
CA TYR A 86 -5.90 -8.51 14.69
C TYR A 86 -4.71 -7.64 14.27
N ALA A 87 -4.95 -6.59 13.50
CA ALA A 87 -3.89 -5.68 13.05
C ALA A 87 -3.16 -5.04 14.25
N LEU A 88 -3.90 -4.55 15.25
CA LEU A 88 -3.34 -4.00 16.47
C LEU A 88 -2.55 -5.06 17.27
N ALA A 89 -3.12 -6.25 17.45
CA ALA A 89 -2.45 -7.33 18.16
C ALA A 89 -1.15 -7.75 17.45
N SER A 90 -1.11 -7.77 16.12
CA SER A 90 0.08 -8.16 15.35
C SER A 90 1.29 -7.27 15.64
N ALA A 91 1.08 -5.98 15.89
CA ALA A 91 2.13 -5.04 16.23
C ALA A 91 2.90 -5.42 17.51
N LEU A 92 2.24 -6.09 18.45
CA LEU A 92 2.85 -6.52 19.71
C LEU A 92 3.89 -7.65 19.53
N PHE A 93 3.83 -8.39 18.42
CA PHE A 93 4.73 -9.51 18.13
C PHE A 93 5.90 -9.11 17.23
N VAL A 94 5.94 -7.86 16.78
CA VAL A 94 7.09 -7.33 16.05
C VAL A 94 8.29 -7.23 17.01
N SER A 95 9.44 -7.75 16.58
CA SER A 95 10.67 -7.65 17.37
C SER A 95 11.08 -6.20 17.55
N ALA A 96 11.43 -5.83 18.79
CA ALA A 96 11.93 -4.50 19.06
C ALA A 96 13.15 -4.18 18.21
N ARG A 97 13.19 -2.97 17.68
CA ARG A 97 14.34 -2.42 16.97
C ARG A 97 15.54 -2.39 17.91
N LYS A 98 16.71 -2.82 17.42
CA LYS A 98 17.98 -2.70 18.15
C LYS A 98 18.71 -1.46 17.68
N ILE A 99 19.08 -0.57 18.61
CA ILE A 99 19.96 0.57 18.31
C ILE A 99 21.35 0.04 18.09
N ARG A 100 21.90 0.24 16.89
CA ARG A 100 23.24 -0.20 16.48
C ARG A 100 24.17 0.98 16.19
N GLY A 101 23.60 2.16 16.00
CA GLY A 101 24.32 3.37 15.58
C GLY A 101 24.78 3.30 14.12
N VAL A 102 25.86 4.00 13.81
CA VAL A 102 26.40 4.14 12.46
C VAL A 102 27.43 3.05 12.19
N HIS A 103 27.21 2.22 11.16
CA HIS A 103 28.14 1.15 10.80
C HIS A 103 29.43 1.73 10.19
N PRO A 104 30.63 1.21 10.55
CA PRO A 104 31.91 1.77 10.10
C PRO A 104 32.13 1.82 8.59
N SER A 105 31.42 0.99 7.81
CA SER A 105 31.52 1.00 6.34
C SER A 105 30.50 1.92 5.67
N SER A 106 29.64 2.60 6.42
CA SER A 106 28.75 3.62 5.86
C SER A 106 29.53 4.91 5.58
N VAL A 107 29.04 5.68 4.62
CA VAL A 107 29.57 7.01 4.28
C VAL A 107 28.53 8.06 4.65
N VAL A 108 28.90 8.95 5.57
CA VAL A 108 28.03 10.05 6.03
C VAL A 108 28.71 11.36 5.76
N GLY A 109 28.07 12.25 4.99
CA GLY A 109 28.57 13.57 4.64
C GLY A 109 28.82 14.44 5.87
N ASN A 110 29.76 15.38 5.76
CA ASN A 110 30.17 16.20 6.90
C ASN A 110 29.09 17.18 7.41
N SER A 111 28.16 17.56 6.55
CA SER A 111 27.05 18.49 6.84
C SER A 111 25.72 17.77 7.13
N VAL A 112 25.76 16.46 7.34
CA VAL A 112 24.56 15.67 7.69
C VAL A 112 24.17 15.93 9.14
N GLU A 113 22.89 16.23 9.36
CA GLU A 113 22.30 16.33 10.68
C GLU A 113 21.63 14.99 11.03
N LEU A 114 22.09 14.34 12.10
CA LEU A 114 21.50 13.09 12.60
C LEU A 114 20.78 13.33 13.91
N GLY A 115 19.52 12.87 14.01
CA GLY A 115 18.76 12.83 15.25
C GLY A 115 19.26 11.78 16.24
N ALA A 116 18.51 11.59 17.30
CA ALA A 116 18.80 10.59 18.33
C ALA A 116 18.49 9.17 17.84
N ASN A 117 19.23 8.17 18.33
CA ASN A 117 18.99 6.74 18.11
C ASN A 117 18.94 6.31 16.62
N VAL A 118 19.60 7.01 15.72
CA VAL A 118 19.64 6.65 14.29
C VAL A 118 20.49 5.39 14.09
N ASN A 119 19.98 4.45 13.29
CA ASN A 119 20.76 3.33 12.78
C ASN A 119 21.11 3.58 11.32
N ILE A 120 22.36 3.37 10.95
CA ILE A 120 22.85 3.40 9.57
C ILE A 120 23.66 2.12 9.35
N ASP A 121 23.12 1.19 8.55
CA ASP A 121 23.73 -0.11 8.29
C ASP A 121 24.89 -0.03 7.25
N ALA A 122 25.52 -1.16 7.02
CA ALA A 122 26.71 -1.29 6.20
C ALA A 122 26.50 -0.73 4.76
N ASN A 123 27.51 0.00 4.28
CA ASN A 123 27.59 0.55 2.93
C ASN A 123 26.45 1.54 2.58
N ALA A 124 25.68 2.02 3.54
CA ALA A 124 24.75 3.11 3.29
C ALA A 124 25.53 4.40 3.03
N VAL A 125 25.00 5.24 2.13
CA VAL A 125 25.57 6.54 1.76
C VAL A 125 24.55 7.63 2.06
N ILE A 126 24.89 8.54 2.95
CA ILE A 126 24.10 9.72 3.30
C ILE A 126 24.85 10.95 2.82
N SER A 127 24.34 11.62 1.80
CA SER A 127 24.99 12.73 1.13
C SER A 127 24.88 14.04 1.92
N GLU A 128 25.59 15.06 1.44
CA GLU A 128 25.72 16.37 2.11
C GLU A 128 24.36 17.06 2.32
N GLY A 129 24.22 17.74 3.46
CA GLY A 129 23.04 18.52 3.82
C GLY A 129 21.79 17.70 4.12
N ALA A 130 21.87 16.38 4.16
CA ALA A 130 20.75 15.55 4.56
C ALA A 130 20.40 15.74 6.05
N LYS A 131 19.10 15.67 6.37
CA LYS A 131 18.56 15.77 7.73
C LYS A 131 17.78 14.52 8.06
N ILE A 132 18.24 13.81 9.09
CA ILE A 132 17.69 12.53 9.51
C ILE A 132 17.11 12.71 10.91
N GLY A 133 15.81 12.46 11.08
CA GLY A 133 15.10 12.58 12.34
C GLY A 133 15.48 11.53 13.38
N ASP A 134 14.80 11.57 14.52
CA ASP A 134 15.02 10.65 15.63
C ASP A 134 14.48 9.25 15.29
N ASP A 135 15.15 8.22 15.84
CA ASP A 135 14.73 6.82 15.70
C ASP A 135 14.64 6.31 14.26
N VAL A 136 15.28 6.95 13.30
CA VAL A 136 15.31 6.49 11.89
C VAL A 136 16.19 5.25 11.76
N ASP A 137 15.74 4.27 10.94
CA ASP A 137 16.47 3.04 10.64
C ASP A 137 16.83 2.96 9.15
N ILE A 138 18.12 3.05 8.84
CA ILE A 138 18.63 3.05 7.45
C ILE A 138 19.36 1.73 7.20
N GLY A 139 18.77 0.89 6.37
CA GLY A 139 19.29 -0.42 6.00
C GLY A 139 20.55 -0.37 5.14
N ALA A 140 21.15 -1.53 4.94
CA ALA A 140 22.38 -1.66 4.17
C ALA A 140 22.20 -1.22 2.70
N ASN A 141 23.25 -0.61 2.13
CA ASN A 141 23.29 -0.11 0.75
C ASN A 141 22.21 0.92 0.41
N VAL A 142 21.60 1.58 1.39
CA VAL A 142 20.67 2.69 1.15
C VAL A 142 21.45 3.89 0.64
N PHE A 143 20.91 4.59 -0.36
CA PHE A 143 21.41 5.88 -0.83
C PHE A 143 20.43 6.99 -0.46
N VAL A 144 20.93 8.01 0.23
CA VAL A 144 20.22 9.24 0.57
C VAL A 144 20.96 10.41 -0.06
N GLY A 145 20.33 11.06 -1.04
CA GLY A 145 20.93 12.15 -1.81
C GLY A 145 21.05 13.48 -1.07
N ASP A 146 21.71 14.44 -1.69
CA ASP A 146 21.97 15.76 -1.11
C ASP A 146 20.68 16.48 -0.70
N GLY A 147 20.68 17.09 0.49
CA GLY A 147 19.58 17.91 0.99
C GLY A 147 18.26 17.16 1.23
N VAL A 148 18.28 15.84 1.31
CA VAL A 148 17.10 15.04 1.67
C VAL A 148 16.75 15.26 3.13
N SER A 149 15.43 15.32 3.45
CA SER A 149 14.94 15.28 4.83
C SER A 149 14.11 14.03 5.08
N ILE A 150 14.37 13.35 6.20
CA ILE A 150 13.64 12.15 6.63
C ILE A 150 13.15 12.38 8.05
N GLY A 151 11.83 12.28 8.24
CA GLY A 151 11.18 12.43 9.54
C GLY A 151 11.40 11.25 10.47
N ASP A 152 11.03 11.44 11.73
CA ASP A 152 11.27 10.51 12.82
C ASP A 152 10.68 9.12 12.58
N ARG A 153 11.28 8.08 13.18
CA ARG A 153 10.80 6.70 13.18
C ARG A 153 10.62 6.06 11.79
N THR A 154 11.12 6.72 10.74
CA THR A 154 11.07 6.20 9.38
C THR A 154 12.06 5.06 9.20
N VAL A 155 11.63 4.02 8.49
CA VAL A 155 12.41 2.81 8.21
C VAL A 155 12.68 2.70 6.72
N LEU A 156 13.96 2.69 6.34
CA LEU A 156 14.41 2.42 4.98
C LEU A 156 15.06 1.05 4.93
N TYR A 157 14.42 0.08 4.31
CA TYR A 157 15.03 -1.24 4.12
C TYR A 157 16.19 -1.20 3.11
N SER A 158 17.00 -2.25 3.11
CA SER A 158 18.21 -2.34 2.28
C SER A 158 17.92 -2.03 0.80
N ASN A 159 18.89 -1.35 0.15
CA ASN A 159 18.84 -0.98 -1.27
C ASN A 159 17.75 0.06 -1.65
N VAL A 160 17.20 0.80 -0.72
CA VAL A 160 16.34 1.96 -1.02
C VAL A 160 17.20 3.09 -1.56
N SER A 161 16.69 3.84 -2.53
CA SER A 161 17.36 5.02 -3.11
C SER A 161 16.45 6.25 -3.04
N ILE A 162 16.91 7.28 -2.33
CA ILE A 162 16.22 8.58 -2.24
C ILE A 162 17.10 9.62 -2.91
N TYR A 163 16.61 10.20 -3.99
CA TYR A 163 17.33 11.21 -4.76
C TYR A 163 17.34 12.57 -4.04
N HIS A 164 18.21 13.46 -4.50
CA HIS A 164 18.44 14.79 -3.91
C HIS A 164 17.15 15.60 -3.76
N GLY A 165 17.07 16.39 -2.69
CA GLY A 165 16.01 17.35 -2.43
C GLY A 165 14.64 16.76 -2.07
N VAL A 166 14.53 15.45 -1.91
CA VAL A 166 13.29 14.77 -1.51
C VAL A 166 13.00 15.03 -0.03
N SER A 167 11.73 15.23 0.32
CA SER A 167 11.29 15.26 1.72
C SER A 167 10.40 14.06 2.04
N VAL A 168 10.66 13.42 3.17
CA VAL A 168 9.92 12.26 3.70
C VAL A 168 9.46 12.59 5.11
N GLY A 169 8.18 12.33 5.40
CA GLY A 169 7.58 12.52 6.72
C GLY A 169 8.00 11.47 7.74
N GLU A 170 7.24 11.44 8.85
CA GLU A 170 7.47 10.54 9.99
C GLU A 170 6.78 9.19 9.79
N ASP A 171 7.26 8.15 10.54
CA ASP A 171 6.64 6.83 10.59
C ASP A 171 6.48 6.16 9.21
N CYS A 172 7.32 6.51 8.23
CA CYS A 172 7.29 5.91 6.91
C CYS A 172 8.04 4.58 6.86
N ILE A 173 7.65 3.70 5.92
CA ILE A 173 8.32 2.42 5.70
C ILE A 173 8.58 2.28 4.20
N PHE A 174 9.86 2.19 3.80
CA PHE A 174 10.23 1.95 2.41
C PHE A 174 10.91 0.59 2.30
N HIS A 175 10.28 -0.30 1.56
CA HIS A 175 10.81 -1.65 1.35
C HIS A 175 11.92 -1.69 0.31
N SER A 176 12.68 -2.78 0.32
CA SER A 176 13.91 -2.95 -0.47
C SER A 176 13.71 -2.63 -1.95
N GLY A 177 14.64 -1.86 -2.49
CA GLY A 177 14.63 -1.46 -3.90
C GLY A 177 13.65 -0.35 -4.26
N ALA A 178 12.90 0.21 -3.29
CA ALA A 178 12.08 1.39 -3.55
C ALA A 178 12.95 2.58 -3.96
N VAL A 179 12.47 3.36 -4.94
CA VAL A 179 13.17 4.54 -5.49
C VAL A 179 12.27 5.77 -5.40
N VAL A 180 12.78 6.84 -4.79
CA VAL A 180 12.03 8.09 -4.65
C VAL A 180 12.83 9.24 -5.25
N GLY A 181 12.23 9.98 -6.18
CA GLY A 181 12.82 11.17 -6.77
C GLY A 181 13.67 10.92 -8.03
N SER A 182 13.56 9.74 -8.65
CA SER A 182 14.09 9.52 -10.01
C SER A 182 13.44 10.47 -11.02
N ASP A 183 14.14 10.76 -12.11
CA ASP A 183 13.58 11.58 -13.18
C ASP A 183 12.30 10.98 -13.76
N GLY A 184 11.26 11.79 -13.90
CA GLY A 184 10.07 11.43 -14.67
C GLY A 184 10.37 11.24 -16.15
N PHE A 185 9.49 10.53 -16.84
CA PHE A 185 9.63 10.25 -18.28
C PHE A 185 9.17 11.45 -19.11
N GLY A 186 10.09 12.37 -19.38
CA GLY A 186 9.84 13.58 -20.13
C GLY A 186 10.79 13.73 -21.33
N PHE A 187 10.25 13.70 -22.57
CA PHE A 187 11.01 13.86 -23.80
C PHE A 187 10.22 14.67 -24.83
N ALA A 188 10.89 15.61 -25.50
CA ALA A 188 10.35 16.37 -26.62
C ALA A 188 10.78 15.74 -27.96
N PRO A 189 9.85 15.57 -28.91
CA PRO A 189 10.21 15.08 -30.24
C PRO A 189 10.99 16.15 -31.01
N SER A 190 12.02 15.76 -31.73
CA SER A 190 12.77 16.62 -32.64
C SER A 190 13.09 15.87 -33.94
N PRO A 191 13.50 16.57 -35.02
CA PRO A 191 13.93 15.92 -36.27
C PRO A 191 15.06 14.91 -36.09
N ASN A 192 15.88 15.08 -35.04
CA ASN A 192 17.03 14.23 -34.76
C ASN A 192 16.78 13.21 -33.63
N GLY A 193 15.53 12.98 -33.23
CA GLY A 193 15.15 12.07 -32.14
C GLY A 193 14.60 12.79 -30.92
N TRP A 194 14.72 12.18 -29.75
CA TRP A 194 14.13 12.66 -28.50
C TRP A 194 15.10 13.55 -27.73
N ILE A 195 14.66 14.74 -27.33
CA ILE A 195 15.39 15.63 -26.44
C ILE A 195 14.83 15.44 -25.01
N LYS A 196 15.71 15.13 -24.05
CA LYS A 196 15.32 14.97 -22.65
C LYS A 196 14.81 16.29 -22.06
N ILE A 197 13.67 16.24 -21.39
CA ILE A 197 13.16 17.31 -20.54
C ILE A 197 13.69 17.05 -19.12
N HIS A 198 14.57 17.92 -18.61
CA HIS A 198 15.11 17.80 -17.27
C HIS A 198 14.01 17.99 -16.21
N GLN A 199 14.05 17.17 -15.19
CA GLN A 199 13.08 17.17 -14.12
C GLN A 199 13.62 18.01 -12.95
N LEU A 200 13.07 19.20 -12.78
CA LEU A 200 13.59 20.24 -11.87
C LEU A 200 12.83 20.31 -10.54
N GLY A 201 11.66 19.69 -10.45
CA GLY A 201 10.90 19.54 -9.23
C GLY A 201 11.47 18.44 -8.32
N SER A 202 10.79 18.17 -7.24
CA SER A 202 11.17 17.16 -6.25
C SER A 202 10.01 16.20 -5.97
N VAL A 203 10.11 15.45 -4.87
CA VAL A 203 9.05 14.62 -4.29
C VAL A 203 8.83 15.01 -2.84
N ARG A 204 7.57 15.12 -2.45
CA ARG A 204 7.17 15.27 -1.05
C ARG A 204 6.34 14.07 -0.63
N ILE A 205 6.85 13.35 0.36
CA ILE A 205 6.16 12.21 0.99
C ILE A 205 5.70 12.66 2.38
N GLY A 206 4.42 12.49 2.67
CA GLY A 206 3.82 12.76 3.98
C GLY A 206 4.17 11.68 5.01
N ASP A 207 3.45 11.72 6.13
CA ASP A 207 3.65 10.80 7.25
C ASP A 207 2.97 9.44 7.03
N ARG A 208 3.49 8.39 7.68
CA ARG A 208 2.91 7.03 7.68
C ARG A 208 2.71 6.47 6.27
N VAL A 209 3.54 6.88 5.32
CA VAL A 209 3.55 6.33 3.95
C VAL A 209 4.32 5.03 3.93
N GLU A 210 3.78 4.05 3.19
CA GLU A 210 4.48 2.80 2.96
C GLU A 210 4.68 2.55 1.47
N LEU A 211 5.94 2.30 1.08
CA LEU A 211 6.33 1.95 -0.28
C LEU A 211 6.79 0.50 -0.32
N GLY A 212 6.09 -0.33 -1.07
CA GLY A 212 6.43 -1.73 -1.29
C GLY A 212 7.75 -1.91 -2.04
N ALA A 213 8.23 -3.14 -2.10
CA ALA A 213 9.49 -3.46 -2.76
C ALA A 213 9.48 -3.05 -4.24
N ASN A 214 10.55 -2.38 -4.68
CA ASN A 214 10.71 -1.85 -6.04
C ASN A 214 9.59 -0.89 -6.49
N ALA A 215 8.86 -0.27 -5.58
CA ALA A 215 7.98 0.83 -5.91
C ALA A 215 8.80 2.07 -6.29
N SER A 216 8.31 2.86 -7.26
CA SER A 216 9.00 4.06 -7.74
C SER A 216 8.08 5.27 -7.72
N VAL A 217 8.61 6.41 -7.22
CA VAL A 217 7.92 7.70 -7.22
C VAL A 217 8.82 8.70 -7.92
N ASP A 218 8.44 9.11 -9.13
CA ASP A 218 9.22 10.04 -9.94
C ASP A 218 9.08 11.48 -9.44
N ARG A 219 10.15 12.25 -9.57
CA ARG A 219 10.12 13.70 -9.29
C ARG A 219 9.31 14.47 -10.34
N GLY A 220 8.80 15.59 -9.94
CA GLY A 220 8.07 16.45 -10.86
C GLY A 220 8.97 17.14 -11.87
N ALA A 221 8.41 17.50 -13.02
CA ALA A 221 9.14 18.19 -14.07
C ALA A 221 9.51 19.64 -13.65
N ILE A 222 8.57 20.36 -13.03
CA ILE A 222 8.76 21.74 -12.53
C ILE A 222 8.26 21.84 -11.09
N SER A 223 7.01 21.50 -10.83
CA SER A 223 6.44 21.37 -9.48
C SER A 223 6.67 19.95 -8.95
N ASP A 224 6.54 19.77 -7.65
CA ASP A 224 6.80 18.50 -6.99
C ASP A 224 5.73 17.44 -7.30
N THR A 225 6.11 16.17 -7.20
CA THR A 225 5.21 15.05 -7.02
C THR A 225 4.85 14.96 -5.53
N ILE A 226 3.58 14.77 -5.19
CA ILE A 226 3.09 14.80 -3.81
C ILE A 226 2.42 13.48 -3.47
N VAL A 227 2.83 12.89 -2.35
CA VAL A 227 2.21 11.72 -1.73
C VAL A 227 1.82 12.10 -0.33
N GLU A 228 0.52 12.22 -0.06
CA GLU A 228 0.02 12.68 1.24
C GLU A 228 0.09 11.59 2.32
N ASN A 229 -0.33 11.92 3.53
CA ASN A 229 -0.23 11.06 4.71
C ASN A 229 -0.98 9.73 4.54
N GLY A 230 -0.44 8.65 5.09
CA GLY A 230 -1.10 7.36 5.18
C GLY A 230 -1.20 6.57 3.88
N VAL A 231 -0.65 7.07 2.76
CA VAL A 231 -0.65 6.37 1.47
C VAL A 231 0.10 5.05 1.57
N LYS A 232 -0.46 4.00 0.95
CA LYS A 232 0.12 2.66 0.87
C LYS A 232 0.27 2.26 -0.59
N LEU A 233 1.50 2.12 -1.05
CA LEU A 233 1.84 1.66 -2.39
C LEU A 233 2.49 0.28 -2.28
N ASP A 234 1.82 -0.74 -2.78
CA ASP A 234 2.34 -2.11 -2.77
C ASP A 234 3.48 -2.30 -3.79
N ASN A 235 4.06 -3.47 -3.82
CA ASN A 235 5.25 -3.80 -4.61
C ASN A 235 5.08 -3.44 -6.10
N LEU A 236 6.16 -2.95 -6.70
CA LEU A 236 6.23 -2.61 -8.13
C LEU A 236 5.23 -1.52 -8.58
N THR A 237 4.71 -0.71 -7.66
CA THR A 237 3.87 0.43 -8.02
C THR A 237 4.72 1.54 -8.63
N GLN A 238 4.23 2.16 -9.73
CA GLN A 238 4.85 3.31 -10.36
C GLN A 238 3.98 4.55 -10.22
N VAL A 239 4.53 5.60 -9.66
CA VAL A 239 3.92 6.95 -9.60
C VAL A 239 4.73 7.88 -10.48
N GLY A 240 4.13 8.36 -11.57
CA GLY A 240 4.75 9.25 -12.53
C GLY A 240 4.92 10.68 -11.99
N HIS A 241 5.71 11.48 -12.71
CA HIS A 241 6.03 12.86 -12.36
C HIS A 241 4.79 13.75 -12.16
N ASN A 242 4.86 14.70 -11.24
CA ASN A 242 3.78 15.66 -10.95
C ASN A 242 2.44 15.02 -10.50
N CYS A 243 2.43 13.76 -10.12
CA CYS A 243 1.24 13.15 -9.51
C CYS A 243 0.97 13.75 -8.14
N HIS A 244 -0.30 13.74 -7.75
CA HIS A 244 -0.74 14.08 -6.40
C HIS A 244 -1.63 12.95 -5.88
N LEU A 245 -1.15 12.20 -4.89
CA LEU A 245 -1.91 11.16 -4.20
C LEU A 245 -2.42 11.72 -2.88
N GLY A 246 -3.73 11.79 -2.73
CA GLY A 246 -4.39 12.26 -1.51
C GLY A 246 -4.24 11.27 -0.35
N GLU A 247 -4.62 11.71 0.83
CA GLU A 247 -4.49 10.95 2.07
C GLU A 247 -5.10 9.55 1.97
N ASN A 248 -4.43 8.56 2.59
CA ASN A 248 -4.89 7.18 2.70
C ASN A 248 -5.21 6.49 1.36
N VAL A 249 -4.63 6.91 0.25
CA VAL A 249 -4.72 6.16 -1.01
C VAL A 249 -4.02 4.82 -0.84
N LEU A 250 -4.68 3.74 -1.27
CA LEU A 250 -4.14 2.40 -1.32
C LEU A 250 -4.01 1.94 -2.77
N ALA A 251 -2.81 1.65 -3.23
CA ALA A 251 -2.54 1.07 -4.53
C ALA A 251 -1.91 -0.31 -4.35
N ALA A 252 -2.62 -1.35 -4.79
CA ALA A 252 -2.11 -2.71 -4.75
C ALA A 252 -0.99 -2.91 -5.78
N SER A 253 -0.35 -4.08 -5.76
CA SER A 253 0.87 -4.33 -6.56
C SER A 253 0.69 -4.06 -8.05
N GLN A 254 1.78 -3.56 -8.65
CA GLN A 254 1.89 -3.25 -10.08
C GLN A 254 0.90 -2.19 -10.60
N VAL A 255 0.35 -1.35 -9.74
CA VAL A 255 -0.42 -0.18 -10.18
C VAL A 255 0.53 0.80 -10.87
N GLY A 256 0.11 1.32 -12.03
CA GLY A 256 0.82 2.37 -12.76
C GLY A 256 -0.01 3.64 -12.85
N ILE A 257 0.51 4.75 -12.29
CA ILE A 257 -0.14 6.06 -12.34
C ILE A 257 0.72 6.98 -13.21
N SER A 258 0.20 7.33 -14.39
CA SER A 258 0.91 8.21 -15.32
C SER A 258 0.95 9.66 -14.82
N GLY A 259 1.92 10.40 -15.32
CA GLY A 259 2.24 11.75 -14.85
C GLY A 259 1.08 12.74 -14.83
N SER A 260 1.17 13.71 -13.93
CA SER A 260 0.21 14.81 -13.73
C SER A 260 -1.21 14.36 -13.34
N THR A 261 -1.36 13.16 -12.81
CA THR A 261 -2.64 12.61 -12.33
C THR A 261 -2.84 12.96 -10.86
N LYS A 262 -4.07 13.36 -10.52
CA LYS A 262 -4.51 13.59 -9.14
C LYS A 262 -5.45 12.48 -8.70
N VAL A 263 -5.11 11.81 -7.60
CA VAL A 263 -5.94 10.78 -6.98
C VAL A 263 -6.46 11.31 -5.65
N GLY A 264 -7.78 11.39 -5.51
CA GLY A 264 -8.42 11.87 -4.29
C GLY A 264 -8.18 10.94 -3.09
N LYS A 265 -8.39 11.46 -1.89
CA LYS A 265 -8.18 10.72 -0.64
C LYS A 265 -9.04 9.45 -0.55
N ASN A 266 -8.57 8.46 0.21
CA ASN A 266 -9.25 7.19 0.48
C ASN A 266 -9.58 6.37 -0.78
N CYS A 267 -8.89 6.61 -1.90
CA CYS A 267 -9.05 5.77 -3.09
C CYS A 267 -8.35 4.43 -2.92
N ILE A 268 -8.93 3.39 -3.54
CA ILE A 268 -8.36 2.04 -3.57
C ILE A 268 -8.18 1.63 -5.03
N LEU A 269 -6.94 1.41 -5.45
CA LEU A 269 -6.58 0.93 -6.78
C LEU A 269 -6.18 -0.54 -6.68
N GLY A 270 -6.96 -1.42 -7.28
CA GLY A 270 -6.69 -2.85 -7.31
C GLY A 270 -5.44 -3.19 -8.12
N GLY A 271 -4.88 -4.39 -7.91
CA GLY A 271 -3.63 -4.79 -8.54
C GLY A 271 -3.64 -4.65 -10.07
N GLN A 272 -2.51 -4.19 -10.61
CA GLN A 272 -2.31 -3.96 -12.05
C GLN A 272 -3.27 -2.92 -12.69
N VAL A 273 -3.86 -2.04 -11.89
CA VAL A 273 -4.61 -0.90 -12.44
C VAL A 273 -3.65 0.05 -13.14
N GLY A 274 -4.02 0.46 -14.35
CA GLY A 274 -3.34 1.50 -15.12
C GLY A 274 -4.15 2.80 -15.12
N VAL A 275 -3.50 3.92 -14.83
CA VAL A 275 -4.13 5.24 -14.86
C VAL A 275 -3.42 6.11 -15.89
N ALA A 276 -4.15 6.57 -16.91
CA ALA A 276 -3.61 7.50 -17.91
C ALA A 276 -3.26 8.85 -17.28
N GLY A 277 -2.37 9.60 -17.94
CA GLY A 277 -1.89 10.88 -17.44
C GLY A 277 -2.93 12.01 -17.47
N HIS A 278 -2.68 13.03 -16.66
CA HIS A 278 -3.49 14.26 -16.59
C HIS A 278 -4.95 14.04 -16.19
N LEU A 279 -5.23 13.03 -15.39
CA LEU A 279 -6.57 12.71 -14.92
C LEU A 279 -6.79 13.20 -13.48
N GLU A 280 -8.07 13.38 -13.14
CA GLU A 280 -8.51 13.61 -11.76
C GLU A 280 -9.46 12.48 -11.35
N ILE A 281 -9.15 11.82 -10.24
CA ILE A 281 -9.97 10.77 -9.62
C ILE A 281 -10.53 11.33 -8.32
N ALA A 282 -11.86 11.34 -8.20
CA ALA A 282 -12.54 11.80 -7.00
C ALA A 282 -12.16 10.98 -5.77
N GLU A 283 -12.42 11.52 -4.58
CA GLU A 283 -12.20 10.81 -3.32
C GLU A 283 -13.06 9.52 -3.20
N SER A 284 -12.56 8.55 -2.43
CA SER A 284 -13.28 7.31 -2.10
C SER A 284 -13.71 6.50 -3.35
N VAL A 285 -12.93 6.57 -4.42
CA VAL A 285 -13.10 5.73 -5.60
C VAL A 285 -12.37 4.40 -5.37
N MET A 286 -13.06 3.30 -5.69
CA MET A 286 -12.45 1.98 -5.75
C MET A 286 -12.38 1.50 -7.20
N VAL A 287 -11.21 1.07 -7.66
CA VAL A 287 -11.03 0.47 -8.99
C VAL A 287 -10.61 -0.97 -8.84
N THR A 288 -11.35 -1.88 -9.44
CA THR A 288 -11.04 -3.32 -9.38
C THR A 288 -9.76 -3.66 -10.16
N GLY A 289 -9.15 -4.78 -9.81
CA GLY A 289 -7.88 -5.20 -10.41
C GLY A 289 -7.89 -5.25 -11.93
N LYS A 290 -6.75 -4.95 -12.56
CA LYS A 290 -6.55 -4.83 -14.01
C LYS A 290 -7.41 -3.77 -14.70
N GLY A 291 -8.00 -2.85 -13.94
CA GLY A 291 -8.75 -1.73 -14.49
C GLY A 291 -7.84 -0.76 -15.27
N MET A 292 -8.32 -0.23 -16.41
CA MET A 292 -7.63 0.82 -17.16
C MET A 292 -8.47 2.10 -17.13
N ILE A 293 -7.95 3.12 -16.45
CA ILE A 293 -8.62 4.43 -16.31
C ILE A 293 -8.08 5.36 -17.40
N THR A 294 -8.95 5.73 -18.35
CA THR A 294 -8.59 6.57 -19.51
C THR A 294 -9.26 7.94 -19.49
N LYS A 295 -10.11 8.22 -18.48
CA LYS A 295 -10.77 9.51 -18.27
C LYS A 295 -10.99 9.77 -16.80
N SER A 296 -11.10 11.04 -16.41
CA SER A 296 -11.34 11.44 -15.02
C SER A 296 -12.61 10.83 -14.45
N ILE A 297 -12.56 10.44 -13.18
CA ILE A 297 -13.68 9.90 -12.40
C ILE A 297 -14.12 10.99 -11.43
N ARG A 298 -15.35 11.49 -11.57
CA ARG A 298 -15.86 12.63 -10.81
C ARG A 298 -16.70 12.28 -9.60
N GLU A 299 -17.13 11.03 -9.48
CA GLU A 299 -18.02 10.56 -8.42
C GLU A 299 -17.39 9.37 -7.69
N LYS A 300 -17.60 9.32 -6.36
CA LYS A 300 -17.23 8.14 -5.57
C LYS A 300 -17.96 6.90 -6.04
N GLY A 301 -17.35 5.75 -5.93
CA GLY A 301 -17.97 4.48 -6.31
C GLY A 301 -16.95 3.43 -6.68
N THR A 302 -17.45 2.25 -7.06
CA THR A 302 -16.60 1.13 -7.51
C THR A 302 -16.65 1.07 -9.03
N TYR A 303 -15.47 1.06 -9.64
CA TYR A 303 -15.29 1.06 -11.10
C TYR A 303 -14.51 -0.16 -11.55
N SER A 304 -14.88 -0.69 -12.70
CA SER A 304 -14.23 -1.84 -13.32
C SER A 304 -14.05 -1.59 -14.82
N SER A 305 -13.01 -2.18 -15.40
CA SER A 305 -12.83 -2.19 -16.83
C SER A 305 -12.25 -3.52 -17.30
N GLY A 306 -12.25 -3.74 -18.62
CA GLY A 306 -11.82 -5.00 -19.21
C GLY A 306 -12.95 -6.04 -19.27
N THR A 307 -12.67 -7.15 -19.93
CA THR A 307 -13.59 -8.28 -20.03
C THR A 307 -13.27 -9.29 -18.93
N SER A 308 -14.32 -9.90 -18.34
CA SER A 308 -14.15 -11.02 -17.40
C SER A 308 -13.43 -12.18 -18.10
N PHE A 309 -12.68 -12.99 -17.33
CA PHE A 309 -12.08 -14.20 -17.85
C PHE A 309 -13.16 -15.27 -18.13
N SER A 310 -12.91 -16.12 -19.10
CA SER A 310 -13.74 -17.28 -19.41
C SER A 310 -12.87 -18.39 -19.99
N GLU A 311 -13.46 -19.58 -20.16
CA GLU A 311 -12.77 -20.68 -20.84
C GLU A 311 -12.26 -20.22 -22.22
N ASN A 312 -11.05 -20.67 -22.62
CA ASN A 312 -10.33 -20.13 -23.77
C ASN A 312 -11.11 -20.18 -25.08
N SER A 313 -11.85 -21.25 -25.34
CA SER A 313 -12.63 -21.41 -26.58
C SER A 313 -13.77 -20.38 -26.63
N LEU A 314 -14.42 -20.10 -25.51
CA LEU A 314 -15.45 -19.09 -25.37
C LEU A 314 -14.88 -17.68 -25.47
N TRP A 315 -13.74 -17.44 -24.80
CA TRP A 315 -13.05 -16.15 -24.85
C TRP A 315 -12.65 -15.78 -26.28
N ARG A 316 -12.05 -16.70 -27.04
CA ARG A 316 -11.67 -16.48 -28.45
C ARG A 316 -12.87 -16.12 -29.32
N LYS A 317 -14.01 -16.81 -29.16
CA LYS A 317 -15.24 -16.47 -29.87
C LYS A 317 -15.74 -15.06 -29.52
N SER A 318 -15.71 -14.69 -28.23
CA SER A 318 -16.13 -13.38 -27.77
C SER A 318 -15.21 -12.28 -28.26
N ALA A 319 -13.90 -12.49 -28.28
CA ALA A 319 -12.91 -11.56 -28.80
C ALA A 319 -13.14 -11.24 -30.30
N VAL A 320 -13.43 -12.26 -31.12
CA VAL A 320 -13.77 -12.05 -32.54
C VAL A 320 -15.06 -11.24 -32.68
N ARG A 321 -16.08 -11.58 -31.90
CA ARG A 321 -17.37 -10.86 -31.93
C ARG A 321 -17.24 -9.41 -31.50
N PHE A 322 -16.37 -9.11 -30.54
CA PHE A 322 -16.10 -7.74 -30.10
C PHE A 322 -15.68 -6.83 -31.28
N HIS A 323 -14.81 -7.30 -32.18
CA HIS A 323 -14.41 -6.58 -33.38
C HIS A 323 -15.55 -6.42 -34.40
N GLN A 324 -16.64 -7.16 -34.26
CA GLN A 324 -17.81 -7.10 -35.14
C GLN A 324 -18.93 -6.20 -34.61
N LEU A 325 -18.79 -5.65 -33.37
CA LEU A 325 -19.84 -4.85 -32.72
C LEU A 325 -20.29 -3.64 -33.55
N ASP A 326 -19.34 -2.90 -34.14
CA ASP A 326 -19.70 -1.73 -34.96
C ASP A 326 -20.58 -2.12 -36.16
N SER A 327 -20.24 -3.22 -36.84
CA SER A 327 -21.03 -3.77 -37.92
C SER A 327 -22.43 -4.21 -37.46
N LEU A 328 -22.49 -4.86 -36.29
CA LEU A 328 -23.77 -5.28 -35.70
C LEU A 328 -24.67 -4.07 -35.35
N PHE A 329 -24.10 -3.02 -34.73
CA PHE A 329 -24.80 -1.77 -34.43
C PHE A 329 -25.40 -1.14 -35.68
N LYS A 330 -24.62 -1.04 -36.77
CA LYS A 330 -25.10 -0.49 -38.04
C LYS A 330 -26.27 -1.31 -38.63
N ARG A 331 -26.20 -2.62 -38.54
CA ARG A 331 -27.29 -3.52 -39.00
C ARG A 331 -28.53 -3.38 -38.16
N VAL A 332 -28.41 -3.30 -36.83
CA VAL A 332 -29.55 -3.11 -35.93
C VAL A 332 -30.22 -1.77 -36.18
N ALA A 333 -29.46 -0.67 -36.27
CA ALA A 333 -30.01 0.65 -36.58
C ALA A 333 -30.74 0.69 -37.91
N THR A 334 -30.28 -0.07 -38.92
CA THR A 334 -30.98 -0.19 -40.22
C THR A 334 -32.31 -0.94 -40.08
N LEU A 335 -32.33 -2.03 -39.31
CA LEU A 335 -33.56 -2.81 -39.07
C LEU A 335 -34.59 -1.99 -38.31
N GLU A 336 -34.18 -1.29 -37.26
CA GLU A 336 -35.07 -0.38 -36.48
C GLU A 336 -35.69 0.73 -37.37
N LYS A 337 -34.87 1.34 -38.24
CA LYS A 337 -35.33 2.38 -39.16
C LYS A 337 -36.33 1.84 -40.17
N ASN A 338 -36.18 0.61 -40.66
CA ASN A 338 -37.11 -0.02 -41.60
C ASN A 338 -38.42 -0.38 -40.89
N HIS A 339 -38.34 -0.96 -39.70
CA HIS A 339 -39.55 -1.31 -38.91
C HIS A 339 -40.42 -0.07 -38.58
N ASN A 340 -39.79 1.06 -38.22
CA ASN A 340 -40.48 2.30 -37.93
C ASN A 340 -41.04 3.00 -39.19
N LYS A 341 -40.74 2.53 -40.39
CA LYS A 341 -41.35 3.02 -41.66
C LYS A 341 -42.53 2.17 -42.10
N GLU A 342 -42.66 0.95 -41.58
CA GLU A 342 -43.74 0.02 -41.89
C GLU A 342 -44.90 0.06 -40.87
N SER A 343 -44.70 0.74 -39.74
CA SER A 343 -45.70 1.08 -38.72
C SER A 343 -46.19 2.53 -38.85
#